data_1166054cf962f20130ce692d8511a631
#
_entry.id   1166054cf962f20130ce692d8511a631
#
_cell.length_a   1.000
_cell.length_b   1.000
_cell.length_c   1.000
_cell.angle_alpha   90.00
_cell.angle_beta   90.00
_cell.angle_gamma   90.00
#
_symmetry.space_group_name_H-M   'P 1'
#
loop_
_entity.id
_entity.type
_entity.pdbx_description
1 polymer ?
#
loop_
_entity_poly.entity_id
_entity_poly.type
_entity_poly.pdbx_seq_one_letter_code
_entity_poly.pdbx_strand_id
1 'polypeptide(L)'
;MNTPDDLSALREFKDHDLTDAFARPGVRYEKRPAKTPDGNPAVGLYNAWITLDNPSQFNSYTTDMVKGVILAFRAASDMRDVNAVVFTGAGDRAFCTGGNTKEYAEYYAG
;
A
#
# COMPACT_ATOMS: atom_id res chain seq x y z
N MET A 1 -6.69 28.50 19.33
CA MET A 1 -6.72 27.84 18.08
C MET A 1 -8.13 27.35 17.77
N ASN A 2 -8.53 27.42 16.57
CA ASN A 2 -9.89 27.04 16.29
C ASN A 2 -9.97 25.56 15.93
N THR A 3 -11.03 24.93 16.40
CA THR A 3 -11.24 23.52 16.23
C THR A 3 -11.32 23.07 14.78
N PRO A 4 -11.98 23.81 13.87
CA PRO A 4 -12.01 23.39 12.46
C PRO A 4 -10.64 23.31 11.83
N ASP A 5 -9.74 24.23 12.16
CA ASP A 5 -8.38 24.17 11.67
C ASP A 5 -7.64 22.97 12.23
N ASP A 6 -7.89 22.65 13.50
CA ASP A 6 -7.32 21.46 14.10
C ASP A 6 -7.74 20.19 13.37
N LEU A 7 -9.03 20.09 13.09
CA LEU A 7 -9.54 18.90 12.41
C LEU A 7 -9.01 18.79 10.99
N SER A 8 -8.89 19.92 10.31
CA SER A 8 -8.32 19.92 8.96
C SER A 8 -6.86 19.51 8.98
N ALA A 9 -6.10 20.03 9.93
CA ALA A 9 -4.69 19.68 10.07
C ALA A 9 -4.52 18.21 10.40
N LEU A 10 -5.35 17.67 11.26
CA LEU A 10 -5.31 16.25 11.60
C LEU A 10 -5.63 15.38 10.39
N ARG A 11 -6.57 15.81 9.56
CA ARG A 11 -6.93 15.07 8.35
C ARG A 11 -5.79 15.09 7.35
N GLU A 12 -5.19 16.25 7.12
CA GLU A 12 -4.05 16.38 6.22
C GLU A 12 -2.87 15.58 6.73
N PHE A 13 -2.59 15.68 8.00
CA PHE A 13 -1.52 14.93 8.64
C PHE A 13 -1.72 13.44 8.43
N LYS A 14 -2.93 12.95 8.66
CA LYS A 14 -3.26 11.55 8.51
C LYS A 14 -3.03 11.08 7.08
N ASP A 15 -3.53 11.81 6.10
CA ASP A 15 -3.39 11.42 4.71
C ASP A 15 -1.96 11.52 4.22
N HIS A 16 -1.32 12.64 4.49
CA HIS A 16 0.08 12.86 4.09
C HIS A 16 1.02 11.94 4.83
N ASP A 17 0.85 11.86 6.12
CA ASP A 17 1.78 11.13 6.96
C ASP A 17 1.73 9.65 6.65
N LEU A 18 0.54 9.12 6.46
CA LEU A 18 0.39 7.72 6.07
C LEU A 18 0.94 7.46 4.69
N THR A 19 0.74 8.39 3.76
CA THR A 19 1.29 8.27 2.42
C THR A 19 2.81 8.21 2.47
N ASP A 20 3.42 9.07 3.27
CA ASP A 20 4.87 9.05 3.42
C ASP A 20 5.33 7.83 4.22
N ALA A 21 4.57 7.47 5.26
CA ALA A 21 4.94 6.41 6.17
C ALA A 21 4.93 5.02 5.51
N PHE A 22 4.04 4.78 4.55
CA PHE A 22 4.00 3.46 3.90
C PHE A 22 4.88 3.37 2.67
N ALA A 23 5.57 4.44 2.30
CA ALA A 23 6.54 4.40 1.22
C ALA A 23 7.77 3.63 1.68
N ARG A 24 7.72 2.33 1.53
CA ARG A 24 8.81 1.42 1.88
C ARG A 24 9.36 0.75 0.64
N PRO A 25 10.66 0.40 0.62
CA PRO A 25 11.20 -0.36 -0.50
C PRO A 25 10.41 -1.65 -0.71
N GLY A 26 10.08 -1.92 -1.95
CA GLY A 26 9.42 -3.16 -2.33
C GLY A 26 7.90 -3.16 -2.21
N VAL A 27 7.27 -2.05 -1.87
CA VAL A 27 5.80 -1.95 -1.84
C VAL A 27 5.38 -0.68 -2.57
N ARG A 28 4.49 -0.83 -3.54
CA ARG A 28 3.88 0.29 -4.24
C ARG A 28 2.42 0.42 -3.83
N TYR A 29 1.98 1.65 -3.72
CA TYR A 29 0.60 1.99 -3.41
C TYR A 29 0.10 2.99 -4.44
N GLU A 30 -1.06 2.73 -5.04
CA GLU A 30 -1.68 3.69 -5.94
C GLU A 30 -3.19 3.57 -5.86
N LYS A 31 -3.87 4.68 -6.08
CA LYS A 31 -5.32 4.72 -6.17
C LYS A 31 -5.70 4.77 -7.63
N ARG A 32 -6.49 3.81 -8.07
CA ARG A 32 -7.02 3.78 -9.44
C ARG A 32 -8.52 3.99 -9.40
N PRO A 33 -9.09 4.77 -10.33
CA PRO A 33 -10.53 4.97 -10.36
C PRO A 33 -11.28 3.63 -10.40
N ALA A 34 -12.27 3.48 -9.53
CA ALA A 34 -13.19 2.36 -9.60
C ALA A 34 -14.07 2.53 -10.85
N LYS A 35 -14.61 1.42 -11.34
CA LYS A 35 -15.44 1.45 -12.55
C LYS A 35 -16.83 0.94 -12.23
N THR A 36 -17.80 1.54 -12.92
CA THR A 36 -19.18 1.04 -12.92
C THR A 36 -19.27 -0.22 -13.79
N PRO A 37 -20.37 -0.98 -13.72
CA PRO A 37 -20.52 -2.19 -14.53
C PRO A 37 -20.38 -1.98 -16.03
N ASP A 38 -20.68 -0.78 -16.52
CA ASP A 38 -20.52 -0.45 -17.94
C ASP A 38 -19.09 -0.03 -18.32
N GLY A 39 -18.15 -0.08 -17.37
CA GLY A 39 -16.75 0.23 -17.62
C GLY A 39 -16.37 1.69 -17.48
N ASN A 40 -17.30 2.55 -17.15
CA ASN A 40 -17.02 3.98 -16.95
C ASN A 40 -16.52 4.23 -15.53
N PRO A 41 -15.70 5.30 -15.32
CA PRO A 41 -15.25 5.62 -13.97
C PRO A 41 -16.43 5.92 -13.03
N ALA A 42 -16.38 5.36 -11.84
CA ALA A 42 -17.30 5.71 -10.76
C ALA A 42 -16.77 6.97 -10.09
N VAL A 43 -17.42 8.08 -10.29
CA VAL A 43 -16.94 9.38 -9.83
C VAL A 43 -16.75 9.39 -8.31
N GLY A 44 -15.55 9.78 -7.89
CA GLY A 44 -15.22 9.90 -6.47
C GLY A 44 -14.94 8.59 -5.75
N LEU A 45 -14.88 7.47 -6.46
CA LEU A 45 -14.55 6.17 -5.88
C LEU A 45 -13.29 5.60 -6.52
N TYR A 46 -12.47 4.96 -5.68
CA TYR A 46 -11.19 4.42 -6.11
C TYR A 46 -10.98 3.03 -5.56
N ASN A 47 -10.14 2.28 -6.25
CA ASN A 47 -9.56 1.05 -5.72
C ASN A 47 -8.12 1.35 -5.31
N ALA A 48 -7.73 0.89 -4.14
CA ALA A 48 -6.35 1.00 -3.68
C ALA A 48 -5.58 -0.23 -4.16
N TRP A 49 -4.53 -0.02 -4.92
CA TRP A 49 -3.66 -1.07 -5.43
C TRP A 49 -2.40 -1.11 -4.60
N ILE A 50 -2.20 -2.22 -3.92
CA ILE A 50 -1.01 -2.47 -3.10
C ILE A 50 -0.22 -3.56 -3.81
N THR A 51 0.97 -3.21 -4.28
CA THR A 51 1.76 -4.09 -5.13
C THR A 51 3.07 -4.44 -4.44
N LEU A 52 3.31 -5.73 -4.26
CA LEU A 52 4.63 -6.21 -3.85
C LEU A 52 5.57 -6.07 -5.05
N ASP A 53 6.66 -5.35 -4.87
CA ASP A 53 7.55 -4.99 -5.97
C ASP A 53 8.98 -5.47 -5.69
N ASN A 54 9.15 -6.76 -5.74
CA ASN A 54 10.44 -7.41 -5.63
C ASN A 54 10.51 -8.59 -6.62
N PRO A 55 10.25 -8.32 -7.92
CA PRO A 55 10.06 -9.40 -8.88
C PRO A 55 11.32 -10.24 -9.13
N SER A 56 12.50 -9.67 -8.95
CA SER A 56 13.75 -10.42 -9.11
C SER A 56 13.90 -11.53 -8.07
N GLN A 57 13.19 -11.45 -6.97
CA GLN A 57 13.16 -12.46 -5.91
C GLN A 57 11.75 -13.01 -5.72
N PHE A 58 10.95 -13.04 -6.80
CA PHE A 58 9.60 -13.60 -6.85
C PHE A 58 8.67 -12.98 -5.81
N ASN A 59 8.85 -11.67 -5.55
CA ASN A 59 8.06 -10.90 -4.58
C ASN A 59 8.08 -11.49 -3.18
N SER A 60 9.17 -12.17 -2.82
CA SER A 60 9.39 -12.55 -1.43
C SER A 60 9.47 -11.30 -0.57
N TYR A 61 8.88 -11.35 0.62
CA TYR A 61 8.74 -10.15 1.44
C TYR A 61 9.91 -9.99 2.42
N THR A 62 10.43 -8.78 2.45
CA THR A 62 11.39 -8.33 3.46
C THR A 62 10.63 -7.72 4.64
N THR A 63 11.34 -7.40 5.71
CA THR A 63 10.74 -6.70 6.85
C THR A 63 10.16 -5.35 6.46
N ASP A 64 10.87 -4.60 5.61
CA ASP A 64 10.35 -3.32 5.11
C ASP A 64 9.08 -3.49 4.30
N MET A 65 8.99 -4.55 3.50
CA MET A 65 7.80 -4.84 2.73
C MET A 65 6.60 -5.15 3.65
N VAL A 66 6.82 -5.91 4.70
CA VAL A 66 5.76 -6.19 5.70
C VAL A 66 5.25 -4.90 6.31
N LYS A 67 6.14 -4.03 6.73
CA LYS A 67 5.77 -2.72 7.27
C LYS A 67 5.00 -1.89 6.25
N GLY A 68 5.47 -1.86 5.03
CA GLY A 68 4.82 -1.13 3.94
C GLY A 68 3.42 -1.63 3.65
N VAL A 69 3.23 -2.94 3.63
CA VAL A 69 1.91 -3.55 3.42
C VAL A 69 0.95 -3.19 4.54
N ILE A 70 1.39 -3.29 5.79
CA ILE A 70 0.54 -2.94 6.94
C ILE A 70 0.10 -1.49 6.84
N LEU A 71 1.04 -0.58 6.59
CA LEU A 71 0.73 0.84 6.50
C LEU A 71 -0.18 1.15 5.30
N ALA A 72 0.03 0.47 4.18
CA ALA A 72 -0.79 0.66 2.99
C ALA A 72 -2.24 0.22 3.23
N PHE A 73 -2.45 -0.93 3.88
CA PHE A 73 -3.80 -1.38 4.24
C PHE A 73 -4.47 -0.44 5.23
N ARG A 74 -3.72 0.08 6.20
CA ARG A 74 -4.25 1.08 7.13
C ARG A 74 -4.67 2.35 6.40
N ALA A 75 -3.83 2.82 5.49
CA ALA A 75 -4.14 4.01 4.71
C ALA A 75 -5.42 3.80 3.89
N ALA A 76 -5.53 2.65 3.22
CA ALA A 76 -6.72 2.33 2.44
C ALA A 76 -7.97 2.27 3.31
N SER A 77 -7.86 1.71 4.52
CA SER A 77 -8.99 1.61 5.45
C SER A 77 -9.46 2.97 5.95
N ASP A 78 -8.55 3.93 6.02
CA ASP A 78 -8.87 5.27 6.50
C ASP A 78 -9.46 6.17 5.42
N MET A 79 -9.29 5.84 4.16
CA MET A 79 -9.75 6.67 3.04
C MET A 79 -11.19 6.31 2.68
N ARG A 80 -12.09 7.28 2.79
CA ARG A 80 -13.51 7.06 2.55
C ARG A 80 -13.85 6.84 1.08
N ASP A 81 -12.99 7.28 0.20
CA ASP A 81 -13.18 7.15 -1.24
C ASP A 81 -12.62 5.85 -1.80
N VAL A 82 -12.02 5.02 -0.96
CA VAL A 82 -11.53 3.71 -1.37
C VAL A 82 -12.64 2.68 -1.22
N ASN A 83 -13.00 2.07 -2.34
CA ASN A 83 -14.08 1.09 -2.43
C ASN A 83 -13.58 -0.33 -2.22
N ALA A 84 -12.38 -0.63 -2.70
CA ALA A 84 -11.80 -1.97 -2.62
C ALA A 84 -10.27 -1.88 -2.60
N VAL A 85 -9.65 -2.92 -2.09
CA VAL A 85 -8.19 -3.06 -2.11
C VAL A 85 -7.83 -4.22 -3.03
N VAL A 86 -6.92 -3.96 -3.95
CA VAL A 86 -6.33 -5.00 -4.80
C VAL A 86 -4.91 -5.22 -4.30
N PHE A 87 -4.62 -6.43 -3.87
CA PHE A 87 -3.30 -6.80 -3.37
C PHE A 87 -2.66 -7.74 -4.39
N THR A 88 -1.54 -7.35 -4.97
CA THR A 88 -0.93 -8.08 -6.07
C THR A 88 0.59 -8.02 -6.02
N GLY A 89 1.23 -8.72 -6.94
CA GLY A 89 2.68 -8.72 -7.08
C GLY A 89 3.09 -8.17 -8.44
N ALA A 90 4.23 -7.48 -8.47
CA ALA A 90 4.80 -6.96 -9.69
C ALA A 90 5.32 -8.10 -10.57
N GLY A 91 5.28 -7.89 -11.89
CA GLY A 91 5.72 -8.88 -12.85
C GLY A 91 4.67 -9.96 -13.08
N ASP A 92 5.08 -11.01 -13.78
CA ASP A 92 4.18 -12.07 -14.22
C ASP A 92 4.54 -13.45 -13.67
N ARG A 93 5.48 -13.53 -12.74
CA ARG A 93 6.04 -14.80 -12.27
C ARG A 93 5.43 -15.28 -10.96
N ALA A 94 5.19 -14.38 -10.03
CA ALA A 94 4.64 -14.76 -8.73
C ALA A 94 3.96 -13.58 -8.06
N PHE A 95 2.91 -13.86 -7.32
CA PHE A 95 2.34 -12.89 -6.41
C PHE A 95 3.32 -12.66 -5.25
N CYS A 96 3.67 -13.71 -4.53
CA CYS A 96 4.58 -13.70 -3.40
C CYS A 96 4.99 -15.14 -3.09
N THR A 97 6.27 -15.38 -2.83
CA THR A 97 6.76 -16.71 -2.51
C THR A 97 7.07 -16.91 -1.03
N GLY A 98 6.72 -15.93 -0.19
CA GLY A 98 6.94 -16.01 1.25
C GLY A 98 8.04 -15.09 1.72
N GLY A 99 8.62 -15.37 2.88
CA GLY A 99 9.68 -14.55 3.45
C GLY A 99 10.94 -14.56 2.60
N ASN A 100 11.65 -13.43 2.62
CA ASN A 100 12.87 -13.28 1.84
C ASN A 100 14.00 -14.07 2.51
N THR A 101 14.45 -15.13 1.86
CA THR A 101 15.48 -16.01 2.42
C THR A 101 16.83 -15.33 2.56
N LYS A 102 17.12 -14.37 1.70
CA LYS A 102 18.36 -13.61 1.77
C LYS A 102 18.39 -12.75 3.03
N GLU A 103 17.33 -12.01 3.29
CA GLU A 103 17.20 -11.22 4.50
C GLU A 103 17.26 -12.10 5.75
N TYR A 104 16.56 -13.21 5.72
CA TYR A 104 16.55 -14.17 6.81
C TYR A 104 17.96 -14.69 7.10
N ALA A 105 18.69 -15.07 6.06
CA ALA A 105 20.05 -15.55 6.19
C ALA A 105 20.98 -14.49 6.79
N GLU A 106 20.85 -13.24 6.32
CA GLU A 106 21.63 -12.13 6.86
C GLU A 106 21.35 -11.88 8.33
N TYR A 107 20.08 -11.96 8.72
CA TYR A 107 19.68 -11.78 10.11
C TYR A 107 20.33 -12.82 11.04
N TYR A 108 20.31 -14.09 10.64
CA TYR A 108 20.83 -15.17 11.45
C TYR A 108 22.34 -15.39 11.30
N ALA A 109 22.96 -14.84 10.29
CA ALA A 109 24.41 -14.90 10.12
C ALA A 109 25.14 -13.85 10.97
N GLY A 110 24.46 -12.78 11.29
CA GLY A 110 25.00 -11.74 12.15
C GLY A 110 24.77 -12.02 13.61
#